data_357c053b139069ec9aa87ac5eaa7877e
#
_entry.id   357c053b139069ec9aa87ac5eaa7877e
#
_cell.length_a   1.000
_cell.length_b   1.000
_cell.length_c   1.000
_cell.angle_alpha   90.00
_cell.angle_beta   90.00
_cell.angle_gamma   90.00
#
_symmetry.space_group_name_H-M   'P 1'
#
loop_
_entity.id
_entity.type
_entity.pdbx_description
1 polymer ?
#
loop_
_entity_poly.entity_id
_entity_poly.type
_entity_poly.pdbx_seq_one_letter_code
_entity_poly.pdbx_strand_id
1 'polypeptide(L)'
;MRRVALIYNPASGQRPKRRAAEIAEVVSVLRAAGAEVKVIATESPTSAGVQAHAAVVEGYDTILACGGDGTVHESLQALVGGSAALGVIPMGTANALAADLGLPRSPVQAVKKLLTATPVRVSVGRVFYQDREGETRSRYFIVAAGIGADALFMGRLDPKSKQRYGYALYVVEAFRLWMTYRYPMFAACFKEGVDAPPQVEVVSQILAVRIRNFGGVLHDLAPGAAITNPKLHVIALSTRSRVRYLRFMIAVLLGRHRYKSPIQLVECESVECYGLEGSTEELFVEADGEWLGTLPVRMEVVPNALTLLIPTKSV
;
A
#
# COMPACT_ATOMS: atom_id res chain seq x y z
N MET A 1 6.78 -21.78 8.75
CA MET A 1 7.86 -20.87 9.25
C MET A 1 8.89 -21.70 9.98
N ARG A 2 10.06 -21.99 9.37
CA ARG A 2 11.17 -22.70 10.03
C ARG A 2 12.33 -21.75 10.29
N ARG A 3 12.71 -20.93 9.31
CA ARG A 3 13.78 -19.93 9.38
C ARG A 3 13.18 -18.55 9.09
N VAL A 4 13.07 -17.75 10.13
CA VAL A 4 12.37 -16.45 10.12
C VAL A 4 13.38 -15.32 10.21
N ALA A 5 13.41 -14.40 9.25
CA ALA A 5 14.06 -13.11 9.41
C ALA A 5 13.01 -12.07 9.81
N LEU A 6 13.15 -11.54 11.01
CA LEU A 6 12.31 -10.51 11.59
C LEU A 6 12.97 -9.15 11.34
N ILE A 7 12.43 -8.39 10.38
CA ILE A 7 12.92 -7.06 10.02
C ILE A 7 12.05 -6.03 10.72
N TYR A 8 12.64 -5.22 11.61
CA TYR A 8 11.89 -4.23 12.35
C TYR A 8 12.43 -2.81 12.18
N ASN A 9 11.51 -1.85 12.12
CA ASN A 9 11.88 -0.44 12.09
C ASN A 9 11.87 0.15 13.52
N PRO A 10 13.04 0.51 14.09
CA PRO A 10 13.12 1.06 15.44
C PRO A 10 12.35 2.36 15.63
N ALA A 11 12.18 3.14 14.55
CA ALA A 11 11.51 4.43 14.54
C ALA A 11 9.99 4.34 14.30
N SER A 12 9.43 3.16 14.02
CA SER A 12 8.00 3.00 13.73
C SER A 12 7.12 3.29 14.93
N GLY A 13 5.96 3.94 14.68
CA GLY A 13 4.89 4.14 15.66
C GLY A 13 5.21 5.14 16.76
N GLN A 14 4.32 5.23 17.75
CA GLN A 14 4.34 6.28 18.80
C GLN A 14 5.16 5.92 20.05
N ARG A 15 5.68 4.70 20.16
CA ARG A 15 6.31 4.19 21.41
C ARG A 15 7.69 3.56 21.16
N PRO A 16 8.67 4.31 20.63
CA PRO A 16 10.01 3.73 20.29
C PRO A 16 10.73 3.10 21.49
N LYS A 17 10.54 3.64 22.71
CA LYS A 17 11.18 3.11 23.93
C LYS A 17 10.70 1.69 24.33
N ARG A 18 9.52 1.26 23.91
CA ARG A 18 8.97 -0.09 24.17
C ARG A 18 9.28 -1.08 23.05
N ARG A 19 9.81 -0.61 21.92
CA ARG A 19 10.02 -1.40 20.72
C ARG A 19 10.89 -2.61 20.94
N ALA A 20 12.02 -2.43 21.61
CA ALA A 20 12.96 -3.53 21.89
C ALA A 20 12.30 -4.65 22.74
N ALA A 21 11.50 -4.27 23.73
CA ALA A 21 10.78 -5.24 24.56
C ALA A 21 9.69 -5.98 23.75
N GLU A 22 8.91 -5.26 22.94
CA GLU A 22 7.90 -5.86 22.05
C GLU A 22 8.53 -6.84 21.07
N ILE A 23 9.66 -6.50 20.48
CA ILE A 23 10.41 -7.40 19.57
C ILE A 23 10.93 -8.62 20.33
N ALA A 24 11.48 -8.45 21.53
CA ALA A 24 11.97 -9.56 22.34
C ALA A 24 10.83 -10.55 22.68
N GLU A 25 9.63 -10.06 23.00
CA GLU A 25 8.46 -10.91 23.22
C GLU A 25 8.03 -11.65 21.95
N VAL A 26 7.99 -10.98 20.81
CA VAL A 26 7.69 -11.59 19.49
C VAL A 26 8.70 -12.71 19.19
N VAL A 27 9.99 -12.45 19.37
CA VAL A 27 11.06 -13.44 19.18
C VAL A 27 10.90 -14.64 20.10
N SER A 28 10.57 -14.40 21.37
CA SER A 28 10.30 -15.48 22.34
C SER A 28 9.16 -16.39 21.87
N VAL A 29 8.05 -15.81 21.38
CA VAL A 29 6.92 -16.57 20.83
C VAL A 29 7.32 -17.41 19.64
N LEU A 30 8.09 -16.85 18.69
CA LEU A 30 8.54 -17.57 17.50
C LEU A 30 9.49 -18.72 17.85
N ARG A 31 10.45 -18.50 18.75
CA ARG A 31 11.39 -19.53 19.21
C ARG A 31 10.68 -20.64 19.98
N ALA A 32 9.71 -20.30 20.83
CA ALA A 32 8.89 -21.27 21.53
C ALA A 32 8.08 -22.16 20.57
N ALA A 33 7.74 -21.65 19.39
CA ALA A 33 7.11 -22.41 18.32
C ALA A 33 8.11 -23.20 17.42
N GLY A 34 9.40 -23.21 17.80
CA GLY A 34 10.45 -23.99 17.09
C GLY A 34 11.08 -23.27 15.89
N ALA A 35 10.86 -21.97 15.69
CA ALA A 35 11.47 -21.24 14.61
C ALA A 35 12.90 -20.77 14.93
N GLU A 36 13.82 -20.89 13.96
CA GLU A 36 15.10 -20.18 13.94
C GLU A 36 14.84 -18.72 13.60
N VAL A 37 15.22 -17.78 14.47
CA VAL A 37 14.88 -16.35 14.30
C VAL A 37 16.13 -15.49 14.24
N LYS A 38 16.30 -14.79 13.10
CA LYS A 38 17.26 -13.68 12.92
C LYS A 38 16.50 -12.36 13.06
N VAL A 39 17.01 -11.47 13.93
CA VAL A 39 16.42 -10.13 14.14
C VAL A 39 17.29 -9.11 13.44
N ILE A 40 16.67 -8.28 12.61
CA ILE A 40 17.34 -7.27 11.78
C ILE A 40 16.65 -5.91 12.00
N ALA A 41 17.38 -4.93 12.48
CA ALA A 41 16.90 -3.56 12.57
C ALA A 41 17.09 -2.84 11.23
N THR A 42 16.10 -2.05 10.81
CA THR A 42 16.27 -1.18 9.63
C THR A 42 17.17 -0.01 9.99
N GLU A 43 18.07 0.34 9.07
CA GLU A 43 19.06 1.43 9.23
C GLU A 43 18.60 2.70 8.52
N SER A 44 17.77 2.56 7.49
CA SER A 44 17.22 3.65 6.69
C SER A 44 15.79 3.31 6.22
N PRO A 45 15.02 4.27 5.68
CA PRO A 45 13.70 4.01 5.14
C PRO A 45 13.66 2.90 4.08
N THR A 46 14.70 2.76 3.26
CA THR A 46 14.78 1.79 2.14
C THR A 46 15.54 0.50 2.47
N SER A 47 16.13 0.38 3.67
CA SER A 47 16.99 -0.76 4.01
C SER A 47 16.22 -2.08 4.18
N ALA A 48 14.91 -2.03 4.47
CA ALA A 48 14.12 -3.24 4.70
C ALA A 48 14.09 -4.17 3.47
N GLY A 49 14.05 -3.62 2.26
CA GLY A 49 14.10 -4.40 1.02
C GLY A 49 15.43 -5.10 0.82
N VAL A 50 16.54 -4.37 1.00
CA VAL A 50 17.90 -4.94 0.89
C VAL A 50 18.13 -6.04 1.93
N GLN A 51 17.69 -5.79 3.17
CA GLN A 51 17.79 -6.74 4.28
C GLN A 51 16.92 -7.99 4.07
N ALA A 52 15.70 -7.81 3.51
CA ALA A 52 14.82 -8.91 3.15
C ALA A 52 15.45 -9.79 2.06
N HIS A 53 16.01 -9.17 1.02
CA HIS A 53 16.71 -9.88 -0.05
C HIS A 53 17.89 -10.69 0.49
N ALA A 54 18.75 -10.06 1.30
CA ALA A 54 19.89 -10.75 1.92
C ALA A 54 19.45 -11.95 2.76
N ALA A 55 18.39 -11.80 3.56
CA ALA A 55 17.85 -12.89 4.36
C ALA A 55 17.33 -14.05 3.50
N VAL A 56 16.66 -13.76 2.37
CA VAL A 56 16.20 -14.79 1.43
C VAL A 56 17.39 -15.55 0.82
N VAL A 57 18.43 -14.83 0.43
CA VAL A 57 19.68 -15.44 -0.09
C VAL A 57 20.36 -16.33 0.97
N GLU A 58 20.32 -15.95 2.25
CA GLU A 58 20.79 -16.78 3.37
C GLU A 58 19.89 -18.00 3.68
N GLY A 59 18.77 -18.16 2.94
CA GLY A 59 17.85 -19.29 3.06
C GLY A 59 16.78 -19.16 4.12
N TYR A 60 16.42 -17.94 4.55
CA TYR A 60 15.24 -17.72 5.38
C TYR A 60 13.97 -17.90 4.54
N ASP A 61 13.04 -18.74 5.02
CA ASP A 61 11.81 -19.07 4.32
C ASP A 61 10.67 -18.08 4.56
N THR A 62 10.83 -17.25 5.59
CA THR A 62 9.81 -16.29 6.03
C THR A 62 10.45 -14.96 6.43
N ILE A 63 9.93 -13.88 5.86
CA ILE A 63 10.26 -12.51 6.26
C ILE A 63 9.08 -11.94 7.04
N LEU A 64 9.30 -11.56 8.30
CA LEU A 64 8.32 -10.84 9.11
C LEU A 64 8.65 -9.35 9.09
N ALA A 65 7.84 -8.56 8.40
CA ALA A 65 7.95 -7.11 8.36
C ALA A 65 7.28 -6.51 9.61
N CYS A 66 8.10 -6.09 10.58
CA CYS A 66 7.67 -5.51 11.86
C CYS A 66 7.78 -3.98 11.81
N GLY A 67 6.75 -3.32 11.34
CA GLY A 67 6.80 -1.87 11.14
C GLY A 67 5.47 -1.28 10.70
N GLY A 68 5.52 -0.14 10.03
CA GLY A 68 4.40 0.45 9.32
C GLY A 68 4.36 0.00 7.86
N ASP A 69 3.45 0.61 7.10
CA ASP A 69 3.21 0.27 5.69
C ASP A 69 4.48 0.41 4.83
N GLY A 70 5.35 1.41 5.06
CA GLY A 70 6.61 1.55 4.34
C GLY A 70 7.60 0.38 4.59
N THR A 71 7.66 -0.20 5.81
CA THR A 71 8.48 -1.39 6.06
C THR A 71 7.96 -2.61 5.30
N VAL A 72 6.64 -2.74 5.21
CA VAL A 72 5.97 -3.79 4.43
C VAL A 72 6.23 -3.59 2.95
N HIS A 73 6.05 -2.36 2.45
CA HIS A 73 6.26 -1.99 1.05
C HIS A 73 7.70 -2.28 0.58
N GLU A 74 8.70 -1.90 1.38
CA GLU A 74 10.10 -2.18 1.04
C GLU A 74 10.43 -3.69 1.08
N SER A 75 9.93 -4.42 2.08
CA SER A 75 10.12 -5.86 2.17
C SER A 75 9.47 -6.60 0.99
N LEU A 76 8.30 -6.15 0.55
CA LEU A 76 7.57 -6.66 -0.61
C LEU A 76 8.42 -6.65 -1.87
N GLN A 77 9.17 -5.57 -2.14
CA GLN A 77 9.99 -5.42 -3.34
C GLN A 77 10.99 -6.58 -3.53
N ALA A 78 11.51 -7.11 -2.43
CA ALA A 78 12.49 -8.19 -2.43
C ALA A 78 11.88 -9.60 -2.56
N LEU A 79 10.58 -9.74 -2.32
CA LEU A 79 9.92 -11.05 -2.18
C LEU A 79 9.06 -11.42 -3.39
N VAL A 80 8.70 -10.44 -4.22
CA VAL A 80 7.92 -10.69 -5.43
C VAL A 80 8.68 -11.60 -6.39
N GLY A 81 8.01 -12.62 -6.90
CA GLY A 81 8.60 -13.66 -7.76
C GLY A 81 9.33 -14.78 -7.01
N GLY A 82 9.62 -14.58 -5.72
CA GLY A 82 10.30 -15.56 -4.87
C GLY A 82 9.34 -16.56 -4.19
N SER A 83 9.94 -17.51 -3.45
CA SER A 83 9.23 -18.51 -2.66
C SER A 83 9.07 -18.13 -1.18
N ALA A 84 9.90 -17.22 -0.66
CA ALA A 84 9.84 -16.82 0.73
C ALA A 84 8.50 -16.10 1.04
N ALA A 85 7.95 -16.39 2.21
CA ALA A 85 6.67 -15.83 2.63
C ALA A 85 6.84 -14.49 3.35
N LEU A 86 5.95 -13.53 3.06
CA LEU A 86 5.82 -12.29 3.81
C LEU A 86 4.79 -12.44 4.92
N GLY A 87 5.16 -12.12 6.15
CA GLY A 87 4.24 -11.91 7.26
C GLY A 87 4.32 -10.47 7.75
N VAL A 88 3.21 -9.91 8.23
CA VAL A 88 3.12 -8.52 8.67
C VAL A 88 2.85 -8.44 10.16
N ILE A 89 3.68 -7.72 10.90
CA ILE A 89 3.46 -7.39 12.31
C ILE A 89 3.27 -5.87 12.42
N PRO A 90 2.02 -5.42 12.71
CA PRO A 90 1.68 -4.00 12.68
C PRO A 90 2.33 -3.24 13.84
N MET A 91 3.20 -2.29 13.51
CA MET A 91 3.87 -1.43 14.48
C MET A 91 3.88 0.05 14.05
N GLY A 92 3.21 0.38 12.95
CA GLY A 92 3.05 1.74 12.42
C GLY A 92 1.74 2.41 12.87
N THR A 93 1.38 3.49 12.19
CA THR A 93 0.18 4.29 12.47
C THR A 93 -1.05 3.74 11.73
N ALA A 94 -1.00 3.56 10.42
CA ALA A 94 -2.12 3.07 9.61
C ALA A 94 -2.18 1.53 9.58
N ASN A 95 -1.10 0.88 9.15
CA ASN A 95 -0.98 -0.58 9.01
C ASN A 95 -2.12 -1.16 8.16
N ALA A 96 -2.30 -0.61 6.96
CA ALA A 96 -3.44 -0.91 6.09
C ALA A 96 -3.51 -2.40 5.71
N LEU A 97 -2.40 -2.99 5.25
CA LEU A 97 -2.38 -4.43 4.93
C LEU A 97 -2.68 -5.30 6.15
N ALA A 98 -2.14 -4.95 7.33
CA ALA A 98 -2.41 -5.71 8.55
C ALA A 98 -3.89 -5.63 8.97
N ALA A 99 -4.53 -4.47 8.77
CA ALA A 99 -5.96 -4.28 9.02
C ALA A 99 -6.81 -5.12 8.07
N ASP A 100 -6.46 -5.18 6.78
CA ASP A 100 -7.16 -6.01 5.79
C ASP A 100 -7.05 -7.50 6.10
N LEU A 101 -5.88 -7.94 6.55
CA LEU A 101 -5.63 -9.30 7.00
C LEU A 101 -6.28 -9.63 8.36
N GLY A 102 -6.92 -8.65 9.01
CA GLY A 102 -7.53 -8.82 10.33
C GLY A 102 -6.52 -9.13 11.42
N LEU A 103 -5.29 -8.63 11.31
CA LEU A 103 -4.26 -8.80 12.31
C LEU A 103 -4.46 -7.84 13.49
N PRO A 104 -4.28 -8.32 14.72
CA PRO A 104 -4.37 -7.47 15.91
C PRO A 104 -3.27 -6.39 15.91
N ARG A 105 -3.57 -5.23 16.51
CA ARG A 105 -2.58 -4.15 16.68
C ARG A 105 -1.45 -4.49 17.66
N SER A 106 -1.66 -5.45 18.55
CA SER A 106 -0.61 -5.96 19.44
C SER A 106 0.37 -6.84 18.65
N PRO A 107 1.68 -6.53 18.63
CA PRO A 107 2.68 -7.33 17.91
C PRO A 107 2.71 -8.80 18.34
N VAL A 108 2.59 -9.05 19.65
CA VAL A 108 2.57 -10.39 20.21
C VAL A 108 1.34 -11.18 19.80
N GLN A 109 0.17 -10.53 19.78
CA GLN A 109 -1.04 -11.19 19.31
C GLN A 109 -1.02 -11.42 17.78
N ALA A 110 -0.43 -10.48 17.04
CA ALA A 110 -0.26 -10.62 15.60
C ALA A 110 0.64 -11.82 15.24
N VAL A 111 1.80 -11.97 15.90
CA VAL A 111 2.67 -13.12 15.65
C VAL A 111 2.03 -14.44 16.04
N LYS A 112 1.29 -14.50 17.16
CA LYS A 112 0.53 -15.71 17.54
C LYS A 112 -0.47 -16.11 16.45
N LYS A 113 -1.14 -15.13 15.85
CA LYS A 113 -2.06 -15.36 14.74
C LYS A 113 -1.36 -15.79 13.46
N LEU A 114 -0.16 -15.26 13.19
CA LEU A 114 0.66 -15.64 12.06
C LEU A 114 1.25 -17.06 12.16
N LEU A 115 1.47 -17.58 13.39
CA LEU A 115 1.94 -18.96 13.57
C LEU A 115 0.93 -20.01 13.03
N THR A 116 -0.35 -19.68 13.00
CA THR A 116 -1.43 -20.52 12.44
C THR A 116 -1.88 -20.07 11.06
N ALA A 117 -1.19 -19.09 10.46
CA ALA A 117 -1.53 -18.56 9.15
C ALA A 117 -1.17 -19.54 8.02
N THR A 118 -1.94 -19.48 6.95
CA THR A 118 -1.68 -20.24 5.73
C THR A 118 -0.86 -19.40 4.75
N PRO A 119 0.23 -19.90 4.19
CA PRO A 119 0.92 -19.25 3.09
C PRO A 119 0.05 -19.35 1.82
N VAL A 120 -0.31 -18.22 1.26
CA VAL A 120 -1.15 -18.11 0.06
C VAL A 120 -0.42 -17.30 -1.00
N ARG A 121 -0.45 -17.76 -2.25
CA ARG A 121 0.04 -16.98 -3.39
C ARG A 121 -1.01 -15.92 -3.72
N VAL A 122 -0.59 -14.66 -3.67
CA VAL A 122 -1.45 -13.50 -3.95
C VAL A 122 -0.92 -12.71 -5.13
N SER A 123 -1.84 -12.00 -5.78
CA SER A 123 -1.48 -11.05 -6.83
C SER A 123 -1.05 -9.72 -6.21
N VAL A 124 -0.07 -9.05 -6.82
CA VAL A 124 0.35 -7.70 -6.44
C VAL A 124 0.14 -6.73 -7.59
N GLY A 125 0.01 -5.46 -7.30
CA GLY A 125 0.07 -4.43 -8.32
C GLY A 125 1.52 -4.09 -8.66
N ARG A 126 1.76 -3.65 -9.89
CA ARG A 126 3.03 -3.07 -10.34
C ARG A 126 2.75 -1.73 -10.99
N VAL A 127 3.48 -0.71 -10.59
CA VAL A 127 3.40 0.63 -11.18
C VAL A 127 4.71 0.94 -11.88
N PHE A 128 4.63 1.41 -13.13
CA PHE A 128 5.73 2.00 -13.91
C PHE A 128 5.50 3.50 -13.93
N TYR A 129 6.53 4.29 -13.72
CA TYR A 129 6.47 5.74 -13.60
C TYR A 129 7.77 6.39 -14.08
N GLN A 130 7.75 7.69 -14.31
CA GLN A 130 8.95 8.47 -14.57
C GLN A 130 9.51 9.01 -13.26
N ASP A 131 10.80 8.76 -13.00
CA ASP A 131 11.50 9.36 -11.87
C ASP A 131 11.88 10.83 -12.17
N ARG A 132 12.60 11.46 -11.24
CA ARG A 132 13.01 12.88 -11.39
C ARG A 132 14.01 13.11 -12.52
N GLU A 133 14.75 12.09 -12.89
CA GLU A 133 15.72 12.07 -14.00
C GLU A 133 15.05 11.78 -15.35
N GLY A 134 13.73 11.47 -15.34
CA GLY A 134 12.98 11.11 -16.55
C GLY A 134 13.14 9.63 -16.94
N GLU A 135 13.75 8.82 -16.09
CA GLU A 135 13.93 7.38 -16.31
C GLU A 135 12.70 6.59 -15.90
N THR A 136 12.35 5.59 -16.71
CA THR A 136 11.24 4.68 -16.36
C THR A 136 11.67 3.75 -15.25
N ARG A 137 11.00 3.85 -14.12
CA ARG A 137 11.16 2.94 -12.96
C ARG A 137 9.91 2.14 -12.71
N SER A 138 10.03 1.11 -11.89
CA SER A 138 8.85 0.36 -11.45
C SER A 138 8.93 -0.04 -9.98
N ARG A 139 7.75 -0.12 -9.34
CA ARG A 139 7.58 -0.59 -7.97
C ARG A 139 6.36 -1.51 -7.87
N TYR A 140 6.40 -2.45 -6.97
CA TYR A 140 5.24 -3.26 -6.62
C TYR A 140 4.44 -2.60 -5.51
N PHE A 141 3.13 -2.81 -5.49
CA PHE A 141 2.23 -2.36 -4.43
C PHE A 141 1.21 -3.44 -4.08
N ILE A 142 0.76 -3.44 -2.84
CA ILE A 142 -0.20 -4.45 -2.33
C ILE A 142 -1.45 -3.82 -1.72
N VAL A 143 -1.40 -2.54 -1.38
CA VAL A 143 -2.52 -1.80 -0.79
C VAL A 143 -3.23 -0.97 -1.85
N ALA A 144 -2.56 0.04 -2.37
CA ALA A 144 -3.09 0.93 -3.39
C ALA A 144 -1.98 1.70 -4.11
N ALA A 145 -2.26 2.16 -5.33
CA ALA A 145 -1.44 3.14 -6.03
C ALA A 145 -2.34 4.20 -6.67
N GLY A 146 -1.90 5.45 -6.62
CA GLY A 146 -2.72 6.58 -7.03
C GLY A 146 -2.00 7.65 -7.82
N ILE A 147 -2.78 8.43 -8.57
CA ILE A 147 -2.34 9.61 -9.33
C ILE A 147 -3.28 10.76 -9.00
N GLY A 148 -2.72 11.89 -8.58
CA GLY A 148 -3.50 13.10 -8.32
C GLY A 148 -3.38 13.60 -6.88
N ALA A 149 -4.51 13.94 -6.26
CA ALA A 149 -4.55 14.57 -4.94
C ALA A 149 -3.98 13.69 -3.83
N ASP A 150 -4.18 12.39 -3.88
CA ASP A 150 -3.66 11.39 -2.94
C ASP A 150 -2.14 11.30 -2.98
N ALA A 151 -1.55 11.24 -4.17
CA ALA A 151 -0.10 11.23 -4.36
C ALA A 151 0.55 12.52 -3.81
N LEU A 152 -0.05 13.67 -4.10
CA LEU A 152 0.42 14.95 -3.58
C LEU A 152 0.25 15.03 -2.04
N PHE A 153 -0.82 14.45 -1.51
CA PHE A 153 -1.05 14.36 -0.08
C PHE A 153 0.05 13.55 0.62
N MET A 154 0.37 12.37 0.09
CA MET A 154 1.44 11.52 0.62
C MET A 154 2.81 12.19 0.54
N GLY A 155 3.13 12.88 -0.55
CA GLY A 155 4.39 13.61 -0.72
C GLY A 155 4.58 14.81 0.22
N ARG A 156 3.49 15.38 0.76
CA ARG A 156 3.53 16.51 1.72
C ARG A 156 3.62 16.08 3.19
N LEU A 157 3.37 14.81 3.48
CA LEU A 157 3.42 14.28 4.84
C LEU A 157 4.86 13.98 5.26
N ASP A 158 5.53 14.97 5.90
CA ASP A 158 6.83 14.75 6.50
C ASP A 158 6.76 13.71 7.64
N PRO A 159 7.61 12.65 7.61
CA PRO A 159 7.63 11.61 8.64
C PRO A 159 7.85 12.12 10.08
N LYS A 160 8.61 13.21 10.27
CA LYS A 160 8.87 13.79 11.60
C LYS A 160 7.63 14.51 12.15
N SER A 161 6.95 15.26 11.30
CA SER A 161 5.70 15.94 11.64
C SER A 161 4.57 14.96 11.93
N LYS A 162 4.53 13.83 11.21
CA LYS A 162 3.61 12.71 11.42
C LYS A 162 3.71 12.11 12.83
N GLN A 163 4.93 11.97 13.35
CA GLN A 163 5.16 11.46 14.72
C GLN A 163 4.72 12.46 15.79
N ARG A 164 4.85 13.77 15.55
CA ARG A 164 4.59 14.81 16.54
C ARG A 164 3.12 15.21 16.65
N TYR A 165 2.41 15.32 15.53
CA TYR A 165 1.05 15.87 15.47
C TYR A 165 -0.03 14.80 15.19
N GLY A 166 0.36 13.55 14.91
CA GLY A 166 -0.56 12.44 14.74
C GLY A 166 -1.65 12.68 13.68
N TYR A 167 -2.87 12.28 14.00
CA TYR A 167 -4.01 12.35 13.07
C TYR A 167 -4.43 13.80 12.69
N ALA A 168 -4.22 14.78 13.59
CA ALA A 168 -4.58 16.17 13.32
C ALA A 168 -3.84 16.75 12.10
N LEU A 169 -2.57 16.38 11.92
CA LEU A 169 -1.79 16.79 10.74
C LEU A 169 -2.43 16.32 9.43
N TYR A 170 -2.92 15.08 9.41
CA TYR A 170 -3.58 14.53 8.22
C TYR A 170 -4.84 15.33 7.84
N VAL A 171 -5.64 15.73 8.84
CA VAL A 171 -6.85 16.51 8.60
C VAL A 171 -6.50 17.91 8.07
N VAL A 172 -5.50 18.57 8.65
CA VAL A 172 -5.06 19.91 8.23
C VAL A 172 -4.48 19.89 6.82
N GLU A 173 -3.60 18.93 6.50
CA GLU A 173 -3.02 18.82 5.17
C GLU A 173 -4.06 18.38 4.12
N ALA A 174 -5.00 17.51 4.46
CA ALA A 174 -6.10 17.14 3.58
C ALA A 174 -7.00 18.35 3.27
N PHE A 175 -7.32 19.18 4.28
CA PHE A 175 -8.09 20.39 4.08
C PHE A 175 -7.34 21.43 3.25
N ARG A 176 -6.06 21.66 3.55
CA ARG A 176 -5.19 22.55 2.77
C ARG A 176 -5.10 22.10 1.31
N LEU A 177 -4.89 20.80 1.08
CA LEU A 177 -4.84 20.25 -0.26
C LEU A 177 -6.16 20.45 -0.99
N TRP A 178 -7.29 20.13 -0.34
CA TRP A 178 -8.62 20.35 -0.91
C TRP A 178 -8.84 21.80 -1.33
N MET A 179 -8.37 22.77 -0.54
CA MET A 179 -8.47 24.20 -0.84
C MET A 179 -7.55 24.67 -1.97
N THR A 180 -6.35 24.10 -2.10
CA THR A 180 -5.29 24.63 -2.97
C THR A 180 -5.09 23.83 -4.25
N TYR A 181 -5.46 22.54 -4.28
CA TYR A 181 -5.25 21.69 -5.43
C TYR A 181 -6.17 22.04 -6.61
N ARG A 182 -5.62 22.05 -7.81
CA ARG A 182 -6.34 22.48 -9.02
C ARG A 182 -7.08 21.34 -9.73
N TYR A 183 -6.89 20.09 -9.29
CA TYR A 183 -7.43 18.87 -9.90
C TYR A 183 -7.12 18.82 -11.42
N PRO A 184 -5.84 18.81 -11.81
CA PRO A 184 -5.46 18.71 -13.20
C PRO A 184 -6.02 17.45 -13.83
N MET A 185 -6.41 17.57 -15.11
CA MET A 185 -7.00 16.44 -15.85
C MET A 185 -5.90 15.72 -16.64
N PHE A 186 -6.06 14.41 -16.76
CA PHE A 186 -5.18 13.54 -17.55
C PHE A 186 -5.99 12.43 -18.21
N ALA A 187 -5.41 11.80 -19.23
CA ALA A 187 -6.02 10.66 -19.92
C ALA A 187 -5.69 9.37 -19.15
N ALA A 188 -6.69 8.54 -18.93
CA ALA A 188 -6.56 7.19 -18.38
C ALA A 188 -7.15 6.19 -19.36
N CYS A 189 -6.37 5.17 -19.74
CA CYS A 189 -6.72 4.12 -20.68
C CYS A 189 -6.80 2.80 -19.92
N PHE A 190 -8.02 2.30 -19.70
CA PHE A 190 -8.28 1.06 -18.97
C PHE A 190 -8.33 -0.12 -19.93
N LYS A 191 -7.68 -1.24 -19.58
CA LYS A 191 -7.68 -2.49 -20.35
C LYS A 191 -8.25 -3.62 -19.48
N GLU A 192 -9.38 -4.19 -19.89
CA GLU A 192 -10.07 -5.27 -19.16
C GLU A 192 -9.55 -6.67 -19.51
N GLY A 193 -8.84 -6.81 -20.63
CA GLY A 193 -8.28 -8.05 -21.15
C GLY A 193 -7.51 -7.82 -22.45
N VAL A 194 -6.89 -8.88 -22.98
CA VAL A 194 -6.04 -8.79 -24.19
C VAL A 194 -6.85 -8.35 -25.42
N ASP A 195 -8.08 -8.84 -25.55
CA ASP A 195 -8.92 -8.62 -26.74
C ASP A 195 -9.99 -7.51 -26.52
N ALA A 196 -10.12 -6.96 -25.32
CA ALA A 196 -11.08 -5.91 -25.04
C ALA A 196 -10.59 -4.55 -25.57
N PRO A 197 -11.46 -3.76 -26.25
CA PRO A 197 -11.09 -2.42 -26.65
C PRO A 197 -10.78 -1.56 -25.42
N PRO A 198 -9.73 -0.74 -25.47
CA PRO A 198 -9.37 0.10 -24.34
C PRO A 198 -10.43 1.18 -24.11
N GLN A 199 -10.84 1.35 -22.86
CA GLN A 199 -11.72 2.44 -22.46
C GLN A 199 -10.85 3.65 -22.08
N VAL A 200 -10.99 4.75 -22.80
CA VAL A 200 -10.22 5.98 -22.53
C VAL A 200 -11.13 7.00 -21.86
N GLU A 201 -10.70 7.51 -20.73
CA GLU A 201 -11.39 8.55 -19.98
C GLU A 201 -10.47 9.69 -19.59
N VAL A 202 -11.04 10.90 -19.46
CA VAL A 202 -10.34 12.07 -18.94
C VAL A 202 -10.71 12.24 -17.48
N VAL A 203 -9.72 12.07 -16.62
CA VAL A 203 -9.89 12.02 -15.15
C VAL A 203 -8.99 13.03 -14.45
N SER A 204 -9.32 13.39 -13.22
CA SER A 204 -8.48 14.25 -12.35
C SER A 204 -7.78 13.46 -11.25
N GLN A 205 -8.19 12.22 -11.05
CA GLN A 205 -7.60 11.31 -10.08
C GLN A 205 -7.95 9.86 -10.42
N ILE A 206 -7.02 8.98 -10.19
CA ILE A 206 -7.26 7.54 -10.09
C ILE A 206 -6.64 7.00 -8.80
N LEU A 207 -7.27 5.96 -8.26
CA LEU A 207 -6.75 5.16 -7.15
C LEU A 207 -7.00 3.68 -7.46
N ALA A 208 -5.94 2.95 -7.78
CA ALA A 208 -5.97 1.51 -7.99
C ALA A 208 -5.86 0.80 -6.64
N VAL A 209 -6.90 0.08 -6.24
CA VAL A 209 -7.06 -0.50 -4.91
C VAL A 209 -6.94 -2.01 -4.97
N ARG A 210 -6.19 -2.61 -4.03
CA ARG A 210 -5.94 -4.05 -3.93
C ARG A 210 -6.52 -4.68 -2.66
N ILE A 211 -6.83 -3.88 -1.65
CA ILE A 211 -7.36 -4.34 -0.36
C ILE A 211 -8.76 -3.80 -0.11
N ARG A 212 -9.51 -4.47 0.75
CA ARG A 212 -10.86 -4.06 1.11
C ARG A 212 -10.90 -3.10 2.29
N ASN A 213 -9.99 -3.29 3.26
CA ASN A 213 -10.02 -2.58 4.53
C ASN A 213 -8.71 -1.83 4.78
N PHE A 214 -8.73 -0.51 4.67
CA PHE A 214 -7.57 0.35 4.95
C PHE A 214 -7.37 0.63 6.45
N GLY A 215 -8.23 0.10 7.30
CA GLY A 215 -8.28 0.41 8.73
C GLY A 215 -9.09 1.65 9.06
N GLY A 216 -9.42 1.80 10.36
CA GLY A 216 -10.21 2.93 10.82
C GLY A 216 -11.60 3.01 10.18
N VAL A 217 -11.91 4.16 9.58
CA VAL A 217 -13.21 4.45 8.94
C VAL A 217 -13.23 4.11 7.42
N LEU A 218 -12.10 3.75 6.84
CA LEU A 218 -11.97 3.46 5.41
C LEU A 218 -12.18 1.96 5.15
N HIS A 219 -13.42 1.53 5.23
CA HIS A 219 -13.84 0.17 4.88
C HIS A 219 -14.50 0.15 3.52
N ASP A 220 -14.23 -0.92 2.75
CA ASP A 220 -14.90 -1.23 1.48
C ASP A 220 -14.84 -0.08 0.46
N LEU A 221 -13.70 0.64 0.45
CA LEU A 221 -13.50 1.80 -0.42
C LEU A 221 -13.68 1.43 -1.90
N ALA A 222 -13.24 0.25 -2.31
CA ALA A 222 -13.47 -0.31 -3.65
C ALA A 222 -14.13 -1.69 -3.49
N PRO A 223 -15.47 -1.79 -3.57
CA PRO A 223 -16.18 -3.05 -3.48
C PRO A 223 -15.66 -4.08 -4.48
N GLY A 224 -15.40 -5.30 -4.01
CA GLY A 224 -14.79 -6.36 -4.81
C GLY A 224 -13.26 -6.40 -4.77
N ALA A 225 -12.59 -5.35 -4.30
CA ALA A 225 -11.14 -5.37 -4.12
C ALA A 225 -10.72 -6.44 -3.10
N ALA A 226 -9.73 -7.23 -3.46
CA ALA A 226 -9.13 -8.23 -2.59
C ALA A 226 -7.71 -8.56 -3.09
N ILE A 227 -6.79 -8.84 -2.18
CA ILE A 227 -5.41 -9.21 -2.53
C ILE A 227 -5.32 -10.48 -3.39
N THR A 228 -6.34 -11.32 -3.35
CA THR A 228 -6.47 -12.54 -4.17
C THR A 228 -7.11 -12.28 -5.54
N ASN A 229 -7.70 -11.10 -5.76
CA ASN A 229 -8.34 -10.77 -7.04
C ASN A 229 -7.26 -10.52 -8.12
N PRO A 230 -7.37 -11.12 -9.32
CA PRO A 230 -6.42 -10.91 -10.42
C PRO A 230 -6.61 -9.59 -11.16
N LYS A 231 -7.59 -8.75 -10.79
CA LYS A 231 -7.85 -7.44 -11.41
C LYS A 231 -7.56 -6.28 -10.45
N LEU A 232 -7.25 -5.10 -11.00
CA LEU A 232 -7.25 -3.82 -10.29
C LEU A 232 -8.69 -3.32 -10.15
N HIS A 233 -9.01 -2.77 -8.98
CA HIS A 233 -10.23 -2.00 -8.75
C HIS A 233 -9.84 -0.52 -8.73
N VAL A 234 -10.11 0.18 -9.82
CA VAL A 234 -9.67 1.57 -10.01
C VAL A 234 -10.83 2.52 -9.77
N ILE A 235 -10.69 3.37 -8.77
CA ILE A 235 -11.59 4.49 -8.54
C ILE A 235 -11.11 5.64 -9.42
N ALA A 236 -11.93 6.06 -10.36
CA ALA A 236 -11.65 7.15 -11.28
C ALA A 236 -12.59 8.35 -11.01
N LEU A 237 -12.01 9.54 -10.87
CA LEU A 237 -12.75 10.77 -10.66
C LEU A 237 -12.58 11.69 -11.87
N SER A 238 -13.66 11.95 -12.60
CA SER A 238 -13.69 12.80 -13.80
C SER A 238 -14.27 14.19 -13.46
N THR A 239 -13.64 14.90 -12.51
CA THR A 239 -14.15 16.20 -12.05
C THR A 239 -13.08 17.13 -11.54
N ARG A 240 -13.17 18.43 -11.87
CA ARG A 240 -12.41 19.52 -11.25
C ARG A 240 -13.14 20.18 -10.06
N SER A 241 -14.36 19.72 -9.77
CA SER A 241 -15.19 20.34 -8.74
C SER A 241 -14.79 19.89 -7.33
N ARG A 242 -14.20 20.80 -6.56
CA ARG A 242 -13.85 20.60 -5.14
C ARG A 242 -15.04 20.16 -4.31
N VAL A 243 -16.24 20.67 -4.60
CA VAL A 243 -17.46 20.31 -3.87
C VAL A 243 -17.86 18.86 -4.14
N ARG A 244 -17.77 18.38 -5.39
CA ARG A 244 -18.05 16.98 -5.73
C ARG A 244 -17.04 16.04 -5.08
N TYR A 245 -15.76 16.41 -5.11
CA TYR A 245 -14.70 15.68 -4.43
C TYR A 245 -14.95 15.58 -2.92
N LEU A 246 -15.24 16.71 -2.26
CA LEU A 246 -15.52 16.74 -0.83
C LEU A 246 -16.77 15.89 -0.46
N ARG A 247 -17.83 16.00 -1.25
CA ARG A 247 -19.03 15.15 -1.06
C ARG A 247 -18.74 13.68 -1.16
N PHE A 248 -17.88 13.27 -2.09
CA PHE A 248 -17.44 11.89 -2.20
C PHE A 248 -16.62 11.47 -0.98
N MET A 249 -15.66 12.27 -0.55
CA MET A 249 -14.85 11.98 0.64
C MET A 249 -15.72 11.85 1.91
N ILE A 250 -16.69 12.74 2.08
CA ILE A 250 -17.65 12.63 3.20
C ILE A 250 -18.48 11.34 3.07
N ALA A 251 -18.95 11.00 1.88
CA ALA A 251 -19.71 9.77 1.66
C ALA A 251 -18.88 8.51 1.96
N VAL A 252 -17.58 8.52 1.60
CA VAL A 252 -16.62 7.45 1.96
C VAL A 252 -16.50 7.34 3.49
N LEU A 253 -16.27 8.45 4.19
CA LEU A 253 -16.15 8.46 5.66
C LEU A 253 -17.42 7.97 6.37
N LEU A 254 -18.59 8.19 5.77
CA LEU A 254 -19.88 7.73 6.28
C LEU A 254 -20.25 6.30 5.82
N GLY A 255 -19.41 5.64 5.03
CA GLY A 255 -19.70 4.32 4.46
C GLY A 255 -20.90 4.32 3.50
N ARG A 256 -21.24 5.47 2.91
CA ARG A 256 -22.41 5.69 2.02
C ARG A 256 -22.01 6.09 0.60
N HIS A 257 -20.75 5.93 0.24
CA HIS A 257 -20.28 6.25 -1.10
C HIS A 257 -20.91 5.37 -2.17
N ARG A 258 -21.16 5.95 -3.32
CA ARG A 258 -21.70 5.27 -4.51
C ARG A 258 -20.92 5.73 -5.72
N TYR A 259 -20.65 4.79 -6.61
CA TYR A 259 -19.98 5.05 -7.87
C TYR A 259 -21.03 5.47 -8.91
N LYS A 260 -21.16 6.78 -9.09
CA LYS A 260 -21.99 7.44 -10.12
C LYS A 260 -21.22 8.61 -10.69
N SER A 261 -21.34 8.83 -12.00
CA SER A 261 -20.70 9.96 -12.67
C SER A 261 -20.74 11.23 -11.82
N PRO A 262 -19.63 11.91 -11.61
CA PRO A 262 -18.32 11.77 -12.26
C PRO A 262 -17.33 10.82 -11.55
N ILE A 263 -17.79 9.89 -10.73
CA ILE A 263 -16.95 8.96 -9.99
C ILE A 263 -17.33 7.55 -10.42
N GLN A 264 -16.33 6.78 -10.87
CA GLN A 264 -16.54 5.43 -11.37
C GLN A 264 -15.63 4.46 -10.62
N LEU A 265 -16.07 3.20 -10.55
CA LEU A 265 -15.25 2.06 -10.15
C LEU A 265 -15.08 1.18 -11.39
N VAL A 266 -13.87 1.04 -11.86
CA VAL A 266 -13.50 0.27 -13.04
C VAL A 266 -12.68 -0.94 -12.62
N GLU A 267 -13.07 -2.12 -13.08
CA GLU A 267 -12.26 -3.34 -12.93
C GLU A 267 -11.44 -3.54 -14.20
N CYS A 268 -10.12 -3.60 -14.08
CA CYS A 268 -9.23 -3.76 -15.23
C CYS A 268 -7.98 -4.58 -14.88
N GLU A 269 -7.32 -5.12 -15.88
CA GLU A 269 -6.01 -5.78 -15.72
C GLU A 269 -4.87 -4.77 -15.67
N SER A 270 -5.02 -3.66 -16.41
CA SER A 270 -4.06 -2.56 -16.41
C SER A 270 -4.72 -1.23 -16.72
N VAL A 271 -4.09 -0.16 -16.29
CA VAL A 271 -4.43 1.22 -16.64
C VAL A 271 -3.17 1.98 -17.02
N GLU A 272 -3.22 2.70 -18.14
CA GLU A 272 -2.16 3.57 -18.62
C GLU A 272 -2.62 5.02 -18.54
N CYS A 273 -1.77 5.91 -17.99
CA CYS A 273 -2.11 7.30 -17.76
C CYS A 273 -1.10 8.23 -18.39
N TYR A 274 -1.61 9.25 -19.09
CA TYR A 274 -0.82 10.22 -19.85
C TYR A 274 -1.30 11.64 -19.57
N GLY A 275 -0.37 12.61 -19.59
CA GLY A 275 -0.73 14.02 -19.59
C GLY A 275 -1.56 14.37 -20.82
N LEU A 276 -2.49 15.31 -20.69
CA LEU A 276 -3.20 15.86 -21.85
C LEU A 276 -2.27 16.74 -22.67
N GLU A 277 -2.47 16.75 -23.98
CA GLU A 277 -1.70 17.60 -24.91
C GLU A 277 -1.79 19.07 -24.50
N GLY A 278 -0.62 19.73 -24.42
CA GLY A 278 -0.51 21.13 -23.98
C GLY A 278 -0.63 21.35 -22.46
N SER A 279 -0.78 20.31 -21.65
CA SER A 279 -0.76 20.43 -20.18
C SER A 279 0.70 20.53 -19.69
N THR A 280 0.97 21.54 -18.87
CA THR A 280 2.26 21.71 -18.17
C THR A 280 2.17 21.32 -16.68
N GLU A 281 1.03 20.78 -16.25
CA GLU A 281 0.80 20.43 -14.84
C GLU A 281 1.46 19.09 -14.51
N GLU A 282 2.32 19.08 -13.51
CA GLU A 282 2.90 17.84 -12.99
C GLU A 282 1.86 17.04 -12.20
N LEU A 283 1.73 15.77 -12.56
CA LEU A 283 0.85 14.81 -11.93
C LEU A 283 1.70 13.75 -11.22
N PHE A 284 1.61 13.76 -9.92
CA PHE A 284 2.39 12.89 -9.03
C PHE A 284 1.75 11.52 -8.87
N VAL A 285 2.60 10.55 -8.61
CA VAL A 285 2.27 9.13 -8.46
C VAL A 285 2.74 8.64 -7.11
N GLU A 286 1.90 7.85 -6.46
CA GLU A 286 2.23 7.17 -5.21
C GLU A 286 1.91 5.68 -5.28
N ALA A 287 2.53 4.87 -4.43
CA ALA A 287 2.15 3.48 -4.18
C ALA A 287 2.39 3.12 -2.71
N ASP A 288 1.38 2.49 -2.08
CA ASP A 288 1.37 2.10 -0.67
C ASP A 288 1.77 3.24 0.30
N GLY A 289 1.48 4.49 -0.10
CA GLY A 289 1.79 5.69 0.67
C GLY A 289 3.19 6.26 0.46
N GLU A 290 3.96 5.73 -0.49
CA GLU A 290 5.28 6.24 -0.87
C GLU A 290 5.18 7.03 -2.19
N TRP A 291 5.70 8.25 -2.18
CA TRP A 291 5.78 9.08 -3.39
C TRP A 291 6.84 8.50 -4.35
N LEU A 292 6.50 8.35 -5.63
CA LEU A 292 7.35 7.67 -6.59
C LEU A 292 7.91 8.62 -7.68
N GLY A 293 7.04 9.31 -8.38
CA GLY A 293 7.41 10.12 -9.53
C GLY A 293 6.21 10.75 -10.22
N THR A 294 6.24 10.83 -11.55
CA THR A 294 5.26 11.53 -12.39
C THR A 294 4.77 10.68 -13.57
N LEU A 295 3.82 11.22 -14.33
CA LEU A 295 3.38 10.66 -15.63
C LEU A 295 4.51 10.65 -16.66
N PRO A 296 4.46 9.73 -17.67
CA PRO A 296 3.43 8.70 -17.88
C PRO A 296 3.52 7.55 -16.88
N VAL A 297 2.38 6.93 -16.61
CA VAL A 297 2.23 5.83 -15.65
C VAL A 297 1.51 4.66 -16.28
N ARG A 298 1.95 3.45 -15.98
CA ARG A 298 1.20 2.23 -16.22
C ARG A 298 1.10 1.45 -14.91
N MET A 299 -0.11 1.05 -14.55
CA MET A 299 -0.37 0.14 -13.44
C MET A 299 -0.95 -1.16 -13.97
N GLU A 300 -0.48 -2.29 -13.46
CA GLU A 300 -0.94 -3.64 -13.85
C GLU A 300 -0.97 -4.58 -12.67
N VAL A 301 -1.69 -5.69 -12.80
CA VAL A 301 -1.63 -6.80 -11.83
C VAL A 301 -0.58 -7.80 -12.26
N VAL A 302 0.24 -8.23 -11.31
CA VAL A 302 1.14 -9.38 -11.45
C VAL A 302 0.52 -10.54 -10.67
N PRO A 303 -0.05 -11.53 -11.36
CA PRO A 303 -0.78 -12.61 -10.71
C PRO A 303 0.16 -13.56 -9.98
N ASN A 304 -0.31 -14.10 -8.85
CA ASN A 304 0.41 -15.11 -8.05
C ASN A 304 1.88 -14.77 -7.77
N ALA A 305 2.17 -13.50 -7.52
CA ALA A 305 3.54 -12.99 -7.49
C ALA A 305 4.20 -13.03 -6.10
N LEU A 306 3.41 -13.07 -5.02
CA LEU A 306 3.91 -13.02 -3.65
C LEU A 306 3.30 -14.14 -2.81
N THR A 307 4.10 -14.79 -1.96
CA THR A 307 3.57 -15.65 -0.89
C THR A 307 3.32 -14.80 0.35
N LEU A 308 2.06 -14.69 0.77
CA LEU A 308 1.65 -13.92 1.93
C LEU A 308 1.10 -14.85 3.02
N LEU A 309 1.47 -14.62 4.27
CA LEU A 309 0.90 -15.32 5.42
C LEU A 309 -0.48 -14.73 5.75
N ILE A 310 -1.53 -15.45 5.37
CA ILE A 310 -2.91 -15.02 5.62
C ILE A 310 -3.45 -15.75 6.86
N PRO A 311 -3.83 -15.00 7.92
CA PRO A 311 -4.43 -15.61 9.10
C PRO A 311 -5.70 -16.35 8.75
N THR A 312 -5.87 -17.56 9.28
CA THR A 312 -7.13 -18.27 9.19
C THR A 312 -8.20 -17.44 9.91
N LYS A 313 -9.32 -17.16 9.23
CA LYS A 313 -10.44 -16.49 9.90
C LYS A 313 -10.88 -17.35 11.08
N SER A 314 -10.87 -16.79 12.27
CA SER A 314 -11.54 -17.44 13.42
C SER A 314 -13.03 -17.55 13.06
N VAL A 315 -13.53 -18.76 13.01
CA VAL A 315 -14.96 -19.07 12.85
C VAL A 315 -15.73 -18.50 14.02
#